data_7bf743d510ca1f96138bfd238155bad0
#
_entry.id   7bf743d510ca1f96138bfd238155bad0
#
_cell.length_a   1.000
_cell.length_b   1.000
_cell.length_c   1.000
_cell.angle_alpha   90.00
_cell.angle_beta   90.00
_cell.angle_gamma   90.00
#
_symmetry.space_group_name_H-M   'P 1'
#
loop_
_entity.id
_entity.type
_entity.pdbx_description
1 polymer ?
#
loop_
_entity_poly.entity_id
_entity_poly.type
_entity_poly.pdbx_seq_one_letter_code
_entity_poly.pdbx_strand_id
1 'polypeptide(L)'
;MVSGDRMLTVSHGSCRITQLCEAQLLKESPIGETPYSRGHNAAMNIVILDDYQDAVRKLACASKLEAFPAKVYTNTVKGIGQLSIRLKDADIIVLIRERTHLTRALIEKLPRLKLVVQTGRIGSNIDIQACTERGVAVAEGTGSPVAPAELTWALVMASMRRLPQYISNLKHGVWQQSGLKAASMPVNFNVGNVLHGKMLGIWGYGRIGQLVAAYGKAFGMHVLVWGRTSSREKALADGFRVAETKEEIFSQSDVLCLHLRLNDDTRGIVQLEDLSRMKATALLVNTSRAELIEPDALIAALNRGKPGMAAVDVFEAEPILQGHALLRLENCICTPHIGYVEQDSYEAYFGAAFDNIVNFIQGTPSNIVNPGALQVRR
;
A
#
# COMPACT_ATOMS: atom_id res chain seq x y z
N MET A 1 -59.87 3.34 -15.85
CA MET A 1 -60.29 4.34 -16.81
C MET A 1 -59.06 5.15 -17.21
N VAL A 2 -58.69 5.00 -18.49
CA VAL A 2 -58.08 5.94 -19.44
C VAL A 2 -56.70 6.49 -19.06
N SER A 3 -55.63 6.02 -19.59
CA SER A 3 -54.97 6.08 -20.94
C SER A 3 -54.32 7.45 -21.18
N GLY A 4 -53.05 7.41 -21.60
CA GLY A 4 -52.34 8.54 -22.13
C GLY A 4 -50.87 8.30 -22.46
N ASP A 5 -50.62 7.46 -23.50
CA ASP A 5 -49.33 7.43 -24.21
C ASP A 5 -48.98 8.77 -24.83
N ARG A 6 -47.71 9.17 -24.77
CA ARG A 6 -47.09 10.02 -25.79
C ARG A 6 -45.63 9.58 -26.05
N MET A 7 -45.48 8.90 -27.17
CA MET A 7 -44.20 8.84 -27.92
C MET A 7 -43.76 10.22 -28.36
N LEU A 8 -42.47 10.48 -28.23
CA LEU A 8 -41.78 11.56 -28.97
C LEU A 8 -40.61 10.98 -29.73
N THR A 9 -40.80 10.88 -31.02
CA THR A 9 -39.81 10.62 -32.06
C THR A 9 -38.87 11.82 -32.20
N VAL A 10 -37.56 11.61 -32.21
CA VAL A 10 -36.58 12.62 -32.59
C VAL A 10 -35.90 12.19 -33.89
N SER A 11 -36.04 13.02 -34.88
CA SER A 11 -35.50 12.92 -36.23
C SER A 11 -34.01 13.21 -36.33
N HIS A 12 -33.38 12.53 -37.27
CA HIS A 12 -32.02 12.74 -37.73
C HIS A 12 -31.83 14.14 -38.32
N GLY A 13 -30.74 14.81 -37.89
CA GLY A 13 -30.23 16.02 -38.49
C GLY A 13 -28.73 15.89 -38.75
N SER A 14 -28.39 15.57 -40.00
CA SER A 14 -27.02 15.62 -40.53
C SER A 14 -26.59 17.08 -40.70
N CYS A 15 -25.43 17.43 -40.16
CA CYS A 15 -24.73 18.66 -40.52
C CYS A 15 -23.26 18.40 -40.81
N ARG A 16 -22.92 18.43 -42.10
CA ARG A 16 -21.53 18.53 -42.61
C ARG A 16 -21.08 19.98 -42.47
N ILE A 17 -19.92 20.19 -41.84
CA ILE A 17 -19.16 21.42 -42.03
C ILE A 17 -17.73 20.99 -42.39
N THR A 18 -17.44 21.22 -43.67
CA THR A 18 -16.11 21.23 -44.26
C THR A 18 -15.55 22.60 -44.08
N GLN A 19 -14.43 22.80 -43.36
CA GLN A 19 -13.57 23.98 -43.60
C GLN A 19 -12.13 23.63 -43.34
N LEU A 20 -11.37 23.91 -44.38
CA LEU A 20 -9.89 23.83 -44.51
C LEU A 20 -9.23 24.73 -43.44
N CYS A 21 -8.18 24.21 -42.83
CA CYS A 21 -7.11 25.03 -42.27
C CYS A 21 -5.78 24.43 -42.68
N GLU A 22 -4.99 25.27 -43.34
CA GLU A 22 -3.68 24.98 -43.89
C GLU A 22 -2.66 24.57 -42.84
N ALA A 23 -1.94 23.49 -43.10
CA ALA A 23 -0.85 23.01 -42.30
C ALA A 23 0.40 23.85 -42.49
N GLN A 24 0.86 24.53 -41.46
CA GLN A 24 2.25 24.97 -41.34
C GLN A 24 3.12 23.78 -40.91
N LEU A 25 3.87 23.26 -41.84
CA LEU A 25 4.92 22.27 -41.64
C LEU A 25 6.04 22.86 -40.76
N LEU A 26 6.01 22.60 -39.47
CA LEU A 26 7.19 22.62 -38.62
C LEU A 26 7.97 21.33 -38.89
N LYS A 27 9.17 21.45 -39.45
CA LYS A 27 10.12 20.38 -39.59
C LYS A 27 10.55 19.92 -38.20
N GLU A 28 9.97 18.84 -37.73
CA GLU A 28 10.50 18.08 -36.58
C GLU A 28 11.74 17.33 -37.09
N SER A 29 12.88 17.59 -36.46
CA SER A 29 14.09 16.79 -36.58
C SER A 29 13.80 15.36 -36.16
N PRO A 30 14.34 14.32 -36.85
CA PRO A 30 14.08 12.94 -36.45
C PRO A 30 14.62 12.71 -35.05
N ILE A 31 13.74 12.32 -34.15
CA ILE A 31 14.08 11.81 -32.81
C ILE A 31 15.00 10.62 -33.05
N GLY A 32 16.24 10.72 -32.60
CA GLY A 32 17.24 9.68 -32.77
C GLY A 32 16.72 8.35 -32.28
N GLU A 33 16.87 7.32 -33.12
CA GLU A 33 16.54 5.94 -32.79
C GLU A 33 17.22 5.55 -31.46
N THR A 34 16.45 5.18 -30.47
CA THR A 34 16.98 4.64 -29.23
C THR A 34 17.65 3.29 -29.49
N PRO A 35 18.72 2.92 -28.78
CA PRO A 35 19.44 1.65 -28.97
C PRO A 35 18.56 0.39 -28.86
N TYR A 36 17.34 0.53 -28.37
CA TYR A 36 16.37 -0.54 -28.18
C TYR A 36 15.53 -0.89 -29.40
N SER A 37 15.57 -0.07 -30.50
CA SER A 37 14.72 -0.26 -31.69
C SER A 37 15.27 -1.23 -32.73
N ARG A 38 16.50 -1.75 -32.59
CA ARG A 38 17.10 -2.69 -33.54
C ARG A 38 17.17 -4.12 -32.97
N GLY A 39 16.19 -4.91 -33.34
CA GLY A 39 16.34 -6.35 -33.50
C GLY A 39 16.49 -7.21 -32.26
N HIS A 40 15.44 -7.42 -31.51
CA HIS A 40 15.33 -8.60 -30.64
C HIS A 40 13.87 -9.07 -30.60
N ASN A 41 13.52 -9.92 -31.56
CA ASN A 41 12.35 -10.80 -31.46
C ASN A 41 12.65 -12.02 -30.54
N ALA A 42 13.61 -11.90 -29.62
CA ALA A 42 13.87 -12.89 -28.60
C ALA A 42 12.86 -12.69 -27.47
N ALA A 43 12.06 -13.72 -27.21
CA ALA A 43 11.09 -13.71 -26.10
C ALA A 43 11.77 -13.27 -24.80
N MET A 44 11.36 -12.13 -24.23
CA MET A 44 11.89 -11.65 -22.94
C MET A 44 11.30 -12.46 -21.80
N ASN A 45 12.15 -12.96 -20.91
CA ASN A 45 11.74 -13.74 -19.75
C ASN A 45 11.28 -12.79 -18.63
N ILE A 46 9.99 -12.86 -18.29
CA ILE A 46 9.38 -12.09 -17.21
C ILE A 46 9.31 -12.94 -15.96
N VAL A 47 9.75 -12.41 -14.83
CA VAL A 47 9.63 -13.06 -13.51
C VAL A 47 8.84 -12.17 -12.57
N ILE A 48 7.76 -12.70 -12.01
CA ILE A 48 6.92 -12.06 -11.01
C ILE A 48 7.21 -12.74 -9.66
N LEU A 49 7.59 -11.94 -8.65
CA LEU A 49 8.00 -12.43 -7.34
C LEU A 49 6.89 -12.26 -6.29
N ASP A 50 6.88 -13.18 -5.32
CA ASP A 50 6.13 -13.04 -4.06
C ASP A 50 4.60 -12.91 -4.21
N ASP A 51 4.00 -13.55 -5.21
CA ASP A 51 2.54 -13.64 -5.35
C ASP A 51 1.95 -14.66 -4.37
N TYR A 52 1.93 -14.32 -3.08
CA TYR A 52 1.52 -15.22 -2.00
C TYR A 52 0.11 -15.78 -2.16
N GLN A 53 -0.77 -15.08 -2.86
CA GLN A 53 -2.17 -15.44 -3.07
C GLN A 53 -2.37 -16.30 -4.33
N ASP A 54 -1.34 -16.48 -5.16
CA ASP A 54 -1.45 -17.05 -6.52
C ASP A 54 -2.58 -16.38 -7.32
N ALA A 55 -2.65 -15.06 -7.21
CA ALA A 55 -3.72 -14.25 -7.77
C ALA A 55 -3.39 -13.75 -9.17
N VAL A 56 -2.12 -13.41 -9.44
CA VAL A 56 -1.70 -12.68 -10.66
C VAL A 56 -2.19 -13.36 -11.94
N ARG A 57 -2.12 -14.70 -12.00
CA ARG A 57 -2.53 -15.49 -13.18
C ARG A 57 -4.05 -15.47 -13.41
N LYS A 58 -4.83 -15.08 -12.40
CA LYS A 58 -6.31 -15.08 -12.41
C LYS A 58 -6.89 -13.69 -12.66
N LEU A 59 -6.02 -12.67 -12.68
CA LEU A 59 -6.43 -11.29 -12.98
C LEU A 59 -6.79 -11.14 -14.45
N ALA A 60 -7.79 -10.30 -14.74
CA ALA A 60 -8.17 -9.99 -16.12
C ALA A 60 -7.01 -9.34 -16.90
N CYS A 61 -6.21 -8.50 -16.21
CA CYS A 61 -5.04 -7.85 -16.81
C CYS A 61 -3.90 -8.82 -17.17
N ALA A 62 -3.92 -10.08 -16.69
CA ALA A 62 -2.90 -11.07 -17.05
C ALA A 62 -2.86 -11.37 -18.56
N SER A 63 -3.99 -11.19 -19.26
CA SER A 63 -4.09 -11.31 -20.72
C SER A 63 -3.11 -10.40 -21.47
N LYS A 64 -2.68 -9.29 -20.91
CA LYS A 64 -1.67 -8.39 -21.50
C LYS A 64 -0.30 -9.05 -21.71
N LEU A 65 -0.01 -10.10 -20.92
CA LEU A 65 1.26 -10.83 -21.00
C LEU A 65 1.15 -12.20 -21.69
N GLU A 66 0.03 -12.57 -22.29
CA GLU A 66 -0.16 -13.88 -22.95
C GLU A 66 0.90 -14.17 -24.03
N ALA A 67 1.38 -13.15 -24.73
CA ALA A 67 2.42 -13.28 -25.75
C ALA A 67 3.84 -13.46 -25.19
N PHE A 68 4.04 -13.36 -23.86
CA PHE A 68 5.36 -13.34 -23.24
C PHE A 68 5.51 -14.46 -22.20
N PRO A 69 6.66 -15.16 -22.16
CA PRO A 69 6.89 -16.18 -21.13
C PRO A 69 7.05 -15.52 -19.75
N ALA A 70 6.03 -15.67 -18.90
CA ALA A 70 6.02 -15.13 -17.54
C ALA A 70 6.05 -16.24 -16.50
N LYS A 71 7.00 -16.19 -15.57
CA LYS A 71 7.10 -17.10 -14.43
C LYS A 71 6.69 -16.40 -13.15
N VAL A 72 5.68 -16.93 -12.46
CA VAL A 72 5.17 -16.41 -11.19
C VAL A 72 5.66 -17.28 -10.04
N TYR A 73 6.26 -16.65 -9.03
CA TYR A 73 6.65 -17.30 -7.78
C TYR A 73 5.68 -16.92 -6.67
N THR A 74 5.07 -17.92 -6.06
CA THR A 74 4.09 -17.76 -4.98
C THR A 74 4.70 -17.81 -3.58
N ASN A 75 6.01 -18.08 -3.50
CA ASN A 75 6.77 -18.11 -2.25
C ASN A 75 7.94 -17.14 -2.29
N THR A 76 8.34 -16.65 -1.12
CA THR A 76 9.49 -15.75 -0.99
C THR A 76 10.81 -16.48 -0.74
N VAL A 77 11.90 -15.88 -1.21
CA VAL A 77 13.28 -16.16 -0.79
C VAL A 77 13.98 -14.83 -0.56
N LYS A 78 14.80 -14.73 0.49
CA LYS A 78 15.47 -13.47 0.85
C LYS A 78 16.98 -13.48 0.64
N GLY A 79 17.61 -14.65 0.63
CA GLY A 79 19.05 -14.78 0.45
C GLY A 79 19.47 -14.38 -0.97
N ILE A 80 20.52 -13.53 -1.09
CA ILE A 80 21.04 -13.07 -2.40
C ILE A 80 21.38 -14.25 -3.32
N GLY A 81 21.96 -15.33 -2.76
CA GLY A 81 22.27 -16.54 -3.53
C GLY A 81 21.03 -17.22 -4.12
N GLN A 82 19.98 -17.38 -3.32
CA GLN A 82 18.73 -17.98 -3.79
C GLN A 82 18.00 -17.08 -4.79
N LEU A 83 17.98 -15.78 -4.54
CA LEU A 83 17.39 -14.80 -5.48
C LEU A 83 18.17 -14.77 -6.79
N SER A 84 19.50 -14.79 -6.77
CA SER A 84 20.30 -14.79 -7.99
C SER A 84 20.08 -16.03 -8.85
N ILE A 85 19.92 -17.21 -8.24
CA ILE A 85 19.56 -18.45 -8.96
C ILE A 85 18.15 -18.35 -9.56
N ARG A 86 17.18 -17.84 -8.78
CA ARG A 86 15.78 -17.68 -9.20
C ARG A 86 15.64 -16.71 -10.38
N LEU A 87 16.46 -15.67 -10.42
CA LEU A 87 16.37 -14.54 -11.34
C LEU A 87 17.44 -14.56 -12.46
N LYS A 88 18.34 -15.56 -12.51
CA LYS A 88 19.50 -15.59 -13.43
C LYS A 88 19.14 -15.36 -14.90
N ASP A 89 17.99 -15.86 -15.34
CA ASP A 89 17.53 -15.81 -16.72
C ASP A 89 16.46 -14.73 -16.95
N ALA A 90 16.14 -13.92 -15.93
CA ALA A 90 15.14 -12.86 -16.05
C ALA A 90 15.66 -11.67 -16.85
N ASP A 91 14.92 -11.26 -17.87
CA ASP A 91 15.11 -9.99 -18.56
C ASP A 91 14.29 -8.88 -17.88
N ILE A 92 13.12 -9.23 -17.30
CA ILE A 92 12.20 -8.32 -16.64
C ILE A 92 11.79 -8.93 -15.29
N ILE A 93 11.81 -8.11 -14.24
CA ILE A 93 11.35 -8.49 -12.91
C ILE A 93 10.16 -7.61 -12.53
N VAL A 94 9.07 -8.24 -12.06
CA VAL A 94 7.94 -7.54 -11.43
C VAL A 94 7.99 -7.75 -9.93
N LEU A 95 8.04 -6.66 -9.19
CA LEU A 95 8.01 -6.62 -7.73
C LEU A 95 6.62 -6.25 -7.23
N ILE A 96 6.09 -7.07 -6.32
CA ILE A 96 4.84 -6.76 -5.63
C ILE A 96 5.18 -5.87 -4.44
N ARG A 97 5.03 -4.56 -4.63
CA ARG A 97 5.36 -3.55 -3.64
C ARG A 97 6.81 -3.73 -3.15
N GLU A 98 7.05 -3.61 -1.86
CA GLU A 98 8.37 -3.66 -1.24
C GLU A 98 8.73 -5.06 -0.69
N ARG A 99 8.08 -6.14 -1.18
CA ARG A 99 8.28 -7.52 -0.66
C ARG A 99 9.69 -8.06 -0.89
N THR A 100 10.33 -7.67 -1.99
CA THR A 100 11.71 -8.07 -2.32
C THR A 100 12.62 -6.85 -2.39
N HIS A 101 13.82 -6.95 -1.81
CA HIS A 101 14.87 -5.94 -1.90
C HIS A 101 15.83 -6.25 -3.07
N LEU A 102 15.94 -5.32 -4.01
CA LEU A 102 16.93 -5.34 -5.09
C LEU A 102 18.13 -4.48 -4.72
N THR A 103 19.05 -5.10 -4.01
CA THR A 103 20.32 -4.47 -3.61
C THR A 103 21.33 -4.47 -4.75
N ARG A 104 22.35 -3.59 -4.72
CA ARG A 104 23.48 -3.58 -5.65
C ARG A 104 24.08 -4.96 -5.85
N ALA A 105 24.39 -5.66 -4.75
CA ALA A 105 24.99 -6.99 -4.80
C ALA A 105 24.12 -8.06 -5.50
N LEU A 106 22.80 -7.91 -5.49
CA LEU A 106 21.90 -8.78 -6.26
C LEU A 106 21.87 -8.36 -7.74
N ILE A 107 21.71 -7.05 -8.03
CA ILE A 107 21.63 -6.51 -9.39
C ILE A 107 22.89 -6.88 -10.20
N GLU A 108 24.07 -6.87 -9.56
CA GLU A 108 25.35 -7.27 -10.18
C GLU A 108 25.38 -8.75 -10.61
N LYS A 109 24.57 -9.61 -9.99
CA LYS A 109 24.46 -11.03 -10.35
C LYS A 109 23.41 -11.33 -11.43
N LEU A 110 22.75 -10.30 -11.97
CA LEU A 110 21.66 -10.44 -12.93
C LEU A 110 22.04 -9.79 -14.29
N PRO A 111 22.93 -10.42 -15.07
CA PRO A 111 23.50 -9.82 -16.28
C PRO A 111 22.45 -9.60 -17.40
N ARG A 112 21.35 -10.36 -17.39
CA ARG A 112 20.28 -10.27 -18.38
C ARG A 112 19.21 -9.22 -18.05
N LEU A 113 19.15 -8.78 -16.79
CA LEU A 113 18.08 -7.91 -16.28
C LEU A 113 18.09 -6.54 -17.01
N LYS A 114 17.00 -6.18 -17.66
CA LYS A 114 16.82 -4.94 -18.44
C LYS A 114 15.81 -3.99 -17.80
N LEU A 115 14.76 -4.56 -17.16
CA LEU A 115 13.67 -3.78 -16.59
C LEU A 115 13.26 -4.35 -15.24
N VAL A 116 13.06 -3.47 -14.28
CA VAL A 116 12.35 -3.75 -13.02
C VAL A 116 11.07 -2.95 -13.01
N VAL A 117 9.95 -3.60 -12.77
CA VAL A 117 8.64 -2.95 -12.60
C VAL A 117 8.14 -3.20 -11.21
N GLN A 118 7.86 -2.14 -10.45
CA GLN A 118 7.23 -2.27 -9.14
C GLN A 118 5.75 -1.92 -9.21
N THR A 119 4.90 -2.78 -8.64
CA THR A 119 3.48 -2.47 -8.47
C THR A 119 3.32 -1.33 -7.47
N GLY A 120 2.74 -0.21 -7.92
CA GLY A 120 2.70 1.03 -7.14
C GLY A 120 4.01 1.81 -7.16
N ARG A 121 4.15 2.80 -6.26
CA ARG A 121 5.32 3.68 -6.23
C ARG A 121 6.55 2.96 -5.66
N ILE A 122 7.71 3.35 -6.13
CA ILE A 122 8.99 2.85 -5.65
C ILE A 122 9.28 3.34 -4.23
N GLY A 123 9.76 2.40 -3.41
CA GLY A 123 10.27 2.64 -2.07
C GLY A 123 11.79 2.54 -1.99
N SER A 124 12.31 2.35 -0.79
CA SER A 124 13.74 2.16 -0.54
C SER A 124 14.26 0.73 -0.82
N ASN A 125 13.40 -0.14 -1.30
CA ASN A 125 13.72 -1.55 -1.57
C ASN A 125 14.52 -1.78 -2.87
N ILE A 126 14.70 -0.77 -3.72
CA ILE A 126 15.43 -0.87 -4.98
C ILE A 126 16.61 0.12 -4.96
N ASP A 127 17.83 -0.38 -5.18
CA ASP A 127 18.99 0.47 -5.44
C ASP A 127 18.91 1.05 -6.85
N ILE A 128 18.27 2.22 -6.97
CA ILE A 128 18.03 2.92 -8.24
C ILE A 128 19.36 3.31 -8.91
N GLN A 129 20.36 3.68 -8.11
CA GLN A 129 21.66 4.07 -8.64
C GLN A 129 22.35 2.86 -9.29
N ALA A 130 22.39 1.72 -8.60
CA ALA A 130 22.95 0.49 -9.16
C ALA A 130 22.22 0.03 -10.43
N CYS A 131 20.88 0.14 -10.44
CA CYS A 131 20.09 -0.12 -11.65
C CYS A 131 20.52 0.79 -12.79
N THR A 132 20.66 2.08 -12.56
CA THR A 132 21.03 3.09 -13.59
C THR A 132 22.41 2.82 -14.16
N GLU A 133 23.39 2.60 -13.29
CA GLU A 133 24.79 2.31 -13.70
C GLU A 133 24.90 1.05 -14.56
N ARG A 134 24.02 0.08 -14.35
CA ARG A 134 23.98 -1.15 -15.13
C ARG A 134 22.97 -1.13 -16.28
N GLY A 135 22.39 0.01 -16.62
CA GLY A 135 21.42 0.14 -17.70
C GLY A 135 20.14 -0.67 -17.45
N VAL A 136 19.74 -0.88 -16.19
CA VAL A 136 18.46 -1.49 -15.80
C VAL A 136 17.44 -0.39 -15.61
N ALA A 137 16.45 -0.31 -16.48
CA ALA A 137 15.35 0.63 -16.31
C ALA A 137 14.47 0.21 -15.11
N VAL A 138 13.95 1.20 -14.40
CA VAL A 138 13.04 0.96 -13.29
C VAL A 138 11.75 1.74 -13.51
N ALA A 139 10.63 1.02 -13.62
CA ALA A 139 9.31 1.59 -13.82
C ALA A 139 8.46 1.48 -12.55
N GLU A 140 7.68 2.52 -12.26
CA GLU A 140 6.74 2.53 -11.15
C GLU A 140 5.28 2.54 -11.62
N GLY A 141 4.38 2.08 -10.75
CA GLY A 141 2.94 2.15 -10.94
C GLY A 141 2.27 3.19 -10.06
N THR A 142 0.97 3.30 -10.19
CA THR A 142 0.11 4.11 -9.34
C THR A 142 -0.62 3.22 -8.33
N GLY A 143 -1.11 3.81 -7.23
CA GLY A 143 -1.87 3.08 -6.22
C GLY A 143 -3.13 3.82 -5.78
N SER A 144 -4.14 3.04 -5.39
CA SER A 144 -5.37 3.54 -4.78
C SER A 144 -5.18 3.71 -3.27
N PRO A 145 -5.71 4.80 -2.66
CA PRO A 145 -5.74 4.95 -1.21
C PRO A 145 -6.91 4.21 -0.56
N VAL A 146 -7.86 3.68 -1.34
CA VAL A 146 -9.13 3.14 -0.83
C VAL A 146 -8.90 1.87 -0.03
N ALA A 147 -8.29 0.86 -0.63
CA ALA A 147 -8.07 -0.42 0.04
C ALA A 147 -7.32 -0.31 1.39
N PRO A 148 -6.19 0.42 1.51
CA PRO A 148 -5.55 0.59 2.82
C PRO A 148 -6.39 1.42 3.81
N ALA A 149 -7.24 2.34 3.34
CA ALA A 149 -8.16 3.06 4.21
C ALA A 149 -9.27 2.13 4.75
N GLU A 150 -9.82 1.27 3.90
CA GLU A 150 -10.83 0.28 4.28
C GLU A 150 -10.25 -0.77 5.24
N LEU A 151 -9.03 -1.28 4.98
CA LEU A 151 -8.38 -2.17 5.94
C LEU A 151 -8.15 -1.49 7.29
N THR A 152 -7.68 -0.23 7.30
CA THR A 152 -7.53 0.54 8.54
C THR A 152 -8.85 0.59 9.30
N TRP A 153 -9.96 0.88 8.61
CA TRP A 153 -11.27 0.95 9.22
C TRP A 153 -11.78 -0.41 9.70
N ALA A 154 -11.54 -1.47 8.91
CA ALA A 154 -11.84 -2.84 9.32
C ALA A 154 -11.10 -3.24 10.61
N LEU A 155 -9.82 -2.88 10.72
CA LEU A 155 -9.01 -3.11 11.93
C LEU A 155 -9.53 -2.30 13.14
N VAL A 156 -9.95 -1.04 12.94
CA VAL A 156 -10.62 -0.24 13.97
C VAL A 156 -11.87 -0.97 14.48
N MET A 157 -12.77 -1.37 13.57
CA MET A 157 -14.02 -2.05 13.93
C MET A 157 -13.75 -3.40 14.57
N ALA A 158 -12.84 -4.20 14.02
CA ALA A 158 -12.47 -5.51 14.56
C ALA A 158 -11.90 -5.41 15.99
N SER A 159 -11.03 -4.43 16.23
CA SER A 159 -10.42 -4.19 17.54
C SER A 159 -11.45 -3.71 18.57
N MET A 160 -12.20 -2.67 18.22
CA MET A 160 -13.18 -2.06 19.12
C MET A 160 -14.33 -3.00 19.48
N ARG A 161 -14.66 -3.96 18.61
CA ARG A 161 -15.68 -5.00 18.86
C ARG A 161 -15.08 -6.34 19.23
N ARG A 162 -13.72 -6.46 19.29
CA ARG A 162 -13.00 -7.68 19.67
C ARG A 162 -13.36 -8.89 18.79
N LEU A 163 -13.61 -8.65 17.52
CA LEU A 163 -14.12 -9.69 16.61
C LEU A 163 -13.19 -10.90 16.50
N PRO A 164 -11.86 -10.77 16.32
CA PRO A 164 -10.98 -11.93 16.19
C PRO A 164 -11.03 -12.85 17.42
N GLN A 165 -11.07 -12.27 18.63
CA GLN A 165 -11.11 -13.02 19.89
C GLN A 165 -12.45 -13.76 20.04
N TYR A 166 -13.58 -13.09 19.81
CA TYR A 166 -14.89 -13.72 19.86
C TYR A 166 -15.07 -14.83 18.84
N ILE A 167 -14.59 -14.60 17.58
CA ILE A 167 -14.65 -15.59 16.50
C ILE A 167 -13.80 -16.81 16.86
N SER A 168 -12.57 -16.59 17.33
CA SER A 168 -11.68 -17.68 17.73
C SER A 168 -12.28 -18.50 18.88
N ASN A 169 -12.74 -17.83 19.93
CA ASN A 169 -13.30 -18.48 21.11
C ASN A 169 -14.58 -19.27 20.78
N LEU A 170 -15.45 -18.71 19.92
CA LEU A 170 -16.66 -19.41 19.50
C LEU A 170 -16.35 -20.72 18.75
N LYS A 171 -15.31 -20.74 17.90
CA LYS A 171 -14.86 -21.97 17.22
C LYS A 171 -14.38 -23.05 18.21
N HIS A 172 -14.00 -22.67 19.42
CA HIS A 172 -13.60 -23.57 20.51
C HIS A 172 -14.73 -23.80 21.55
N GLY A 173 -15.97 -23.46 21.20
CA GLY A 173 -17.14 -23.70 22.06
C GLY A 173 -17.33 -22.70 23.19
N VAL A 174 -16.60 -21.60 23.21
CA VAL A 174 -16.70 -20.58 24.25
C VAL A 174 -17.69 -19.48 23.84
N TRP A 175 -18.80 -19.36 24.58
CA TRP A 175 -19.88 -18.43 24.29
C TRP A 175 -19.66 -17.07 24.95
N GLN A 176 -19.73 -15.97 24.15
CA GLN A 176 -19.67 -14.56 24.60
C GLN A 176 -18.45 -14.19 25.49
N GLN A 177 -17.29 -14.83 25.28
CA GLN A 177 -16.04 -14.46 25.94
C GLN A 177 -15.00 -14.05 24.91
N SER A 178 -14.28 -12.97 25.18
CA SER A 178 -13.29 -12.41 24.26
C SER A 178 -11.85 -12.54 24.77
N GLY A 179 -11.59 -13.09 25.93
CA GLY A 179 -10.25 -13.31 26.48
C GLY A 179 -10.24 -14.26 27.67
N LEU A 180 -9.16 -15.00 27.84
CA LEU A 180 -8.97 -15.93 28.97
C LEU A 180 -8.26 -15.28 30.16
N LYS A 181 -7.53 -14.18 29.95
CA LYS A 181 -6.73 -13.46 30.96
C LYS A 181 -7.35 -12.13 31.38
N ALA A 182 -8.68 -12.09 31.48
CA ALA A 182 -9.43 -10.87 31.78
C ALA A 182 -8.95 -10.10 33.00
N ALA A 183 -8.47 -10.79 34.03
CA ALA A 183 -8.03 -10.17 35.28
C ALA A 183 -6.74 -9.32 35.14
N SER A 184 -5.93 -9.54 34.11
CA SER A 184 -4.68 -8.79 33.87
C SER A 184 -4.83 -7.68 32.81
N MET A 185 -6.02 -7.55 32.22
CA MET A 185 -6.28 -6.59 31.16
C MET A 185 -6.95 -5.31 31.68
N PRO A 186 -6.92 -4.20 30.90
CA PRO A 186 -7.61 -2.97 31.27
C PRO A 186 -9.09 -3.20 31.60
N VAL A 187 -9.65 -2.32 32.42
CA VAL A 187 -11.08 -2.35 32.80
C VAL A 187 -11.94 -2.41 31.52
N ASN A 188 -12.93 -3.31 31.50
CA ASN A 188 -13.82 -3.56 30.37
C ASN A 188 -13.15 -4.16 29.12
N PHE A 189 -11.95 -4.70 29.24
CA PHE A 189 -11.25 -5.31 28.09
C PHE A 189 -12.06 -6.43 27.42
N ASN A 190 -12.87 -7.16 28.16
CA ASN A 190 -13.72 -8.24 27.62
C ASN A 190 -14.97 -7.75 26.88
N VAL A 191 -15.32 -6.49 27.02
CA VAL A 191 -16.51 -5.90 26.39
C VAL A 191 -16.06 -4.94 25.31
N GLY A 192 -16.65 -5.06 24.12
CA GLY A 192 -16.36 -4.14 23.03
C GLY A 192 -16.85 -2.72 23.31
N ASN A 193 -16.33 -1.77 22.57
CA ASN A 193 -16.68 -0.36 22.65
C ASN A 193 -17.38 0.11 21.37
N VAL A 194 -18.29 1.07 21.49
CA VAL A 194 -18.82 1.82 20.35
C VAL A 194 -17.85 2.93 19.94
N LEU A 195 -17.92 3.36 18.68
CA LEU A 195 -17.10 4.46 18.16
C LEU A 195 -17.79 5.82 18.31
N HIS A 196 -19.11 5.85 18.28
CA HIS A 196 -19.91 7.08 18.37
C HIS A 196 -19.51 7.92 19.58
N GLY A 197 -19.26 9.21 19.36
CA GLY A 197 -18.87 10.18 20.39
C GLY A 197 -17.40 10.05 20.85
N LYS A 198 -16.62 9.11 20.32
CA LYS A 198 -15.20 8.94 20.67
C LYS A 198 -14.30 9.79 19.78
N MET A 199 -13.06 10.03 20.23
CA MET A 199 -12.05 10.79 19.51
C MET A 199 -11.24 9.88 18.59
N LEU A 200 -11.27 10.18 17.28
CA LEU A 200 -10.41 9.59 16.27
C LEU A 200 -9.23 10.51 15.97
N GLY A 201 -8.05 10.14 16.40
CA GLY A 201 -6.80 10.78 16.04
C GLY A 201 -6.29 10.29 14.68
N ILE A 202 -5.93 11.22 13.81
CA ILE A 202 -5.32 10.95 12.50
C ILE A 202 -3.96 11.62 12.45
N TRP A 203 -2.90 10.84 12.52
CA TRP A 203 -1.56 11.38 12.29
C TRP A 203 -1.13 11.17 10.84
N GLY A 204 -1.16 12.24 10.06
CA GLY A 204 -0.91 12.27 8.63
C GLY A 204 -2.20 12.37 7.82
N TYR A 205 -2.55 13.59 7.40
CA TYR A 205 -3.78 13.89 6.67
C TYR A 205 -3.53 13.89 5.14
N GLY A 206 -2.95 12.77 4.65
CA GLY A 206 -2.77 12.47 3.24
C GLY A 206 -4.01 11.79 2.63
N ARG A 207 -3.85 11.18 1.45
CA ARG A 207 -4.96 10.53 0.72
C ARG A 207 -5.68 9.47 1.55
N ILE A 208 -4.96 8.64 2.31
CA ILE A 208 -5.54 7.59 3.18
C ILE A 208 -6.16 8.23 4.42
N GLY A 209 -5.44 9.11 5.12
CA GLY A 209 -5.92 9.74 6.35
C GLY A 209 -7.21 10.55 6.14
N GLN A 210 -7.42 11.16 4.97
CA GLN A 210 -8.65 11.86 4.60
C GLN A 210 -9.85 10.89 4.50
N LEU A 211 -9.66 9.72 3.89
CA LEU A 211 -10.71 8.69 3.81
C LEU A 211 -11.07 8.16 5.20
N VAL A 212 -10.06 7.83 6.02
CA VAL A 212 -10.29 7.32 7.38
C VAL A 212 -10.97 8.37 8.26
N ALA A 213 -10.62 9.65 8.12
CA ALA A 213 -11.30 10.75 8.80
C ALA A 213 -12.77 10.85 8.40
N ALA A 214 -13.06 10.68 7.10
CA ALA A 214 -14.45 10.68 6.58
C ALA A 214 -15.24 9.47 7.14
N TYR A 215 -14.62 8.29 7.23
CA TYR A 215 -15.26 7.12 7.85
C TYR A 215 -15.57 7.38 9.33
N GLY A 216 -14.61 7.93 10.09
CA GLY A 216 -14.83 8.29 11.49
C GLY A 216 -15.99 9.27 11.67
N LYS A 217 -16.06 10.30 10.84
CA LYS A 217 -17.16 11.26 10.83
C LYS A 217 -18.51 10.57 10.58
N ALA A 218 -18.58 9.66 9.61
CA ALA A 218 -19.79 8.90 9.30
C ALA A 218 -20.25 8.00 10.46
N PHE A 219 -19.31 7.52 11.29
CA PHE A 219 -19.59 6.75 12.52
C PHE A 219 -19.85 7.64 13.76
N GLY A 220 -19.95 8.95 13.57
CA GLY A 220 -20.26 9.90 14.67
C GLY A 220 -19.09 10.13 15.61
N MET A 221 -17.84 9.91 15.17
CA MET A 221 -16.65 10.23 15.96
C MET A 221 -16.28 11.72 15.82
N HIS A 222 -15.60 12.25 16.83
CA HIS A 222 -14.88 13.50 16.76
C HIS A 222 -13.50 13.24 16.15
N VAL A 223 -13.15 13.95 15.05
CA VAL A 223 -11.88 13.76 14.36
C VAL A 223 -10.88 14.83 14.80
N LEU A 224 -9.68 14.38 15.22
CA LEU A 224 -8.56 15.23 15.61
C LEU A 224 -7.36 14.88 14.71
N VAL A 225 -6.83 15.87 13.99
CA VAL A 225 -5.74 15.66 13.01
C VAL A 225 -4.45 16.25 13.53
N TRP A 226 -3.35 15.51 13.34
CA TRP A 226 -1.99 15.98 13.55
C TRP A 226 -1.12 15.73 12.33
N GLY A 227 -0.16 16.60 12.08
CA GLY A 227 0.78 16.46 10.96
C GLY A 227 1.46 17.78 10.61
N ARG A 228 2.07 17.81 9.43
CA ARG A 228 2.72 19.02 8.89
C ARG A 228 1.70 20.14 8.69
N THR A 229 2.17 21.39 8.62
CA THR A 229 1.32 22.59 8.47
C THR A 229 0.28 22.43 7.36
N SER A 230 0.70 22.04 6.15
CA SER A 230 -0.23 21.82 5.03
C SER A 230 -1.31 20.77 5.28
N SER A 231 -1.00 19.72 6.05
CA SER A 231 -1.99 18.70 6.45
C SER A 231 -3.00 19.25 7.45
N ARG A 232 -2.54 20.09 8.39
CA ARG A 232 -3.39 20.74 9.41
C ARG A 232 -4.32 21.78 8.77
N GLU A 233 -3.80 22.63 7.89
CA GLU A 233 -4.58 23.60 7.14
C GLU A 233 -5.68 22.92 6.33
N LYS A 234 -5.36 21.84 5.63
CA LYS A 234 -6.33 21.05 4.88
C LYS A 234 -7.40 20.44 5.77
N ALA A 235 -7.02 19.88 6.93
CA ALA A 235 -7.98 19.30 7.87
C ALA A 235 -8.95 20.35 8.43
N LEU A 236 -8.46 21.56 8.72
CA LEU A 236 -9.31 22.69 9.13
C LEU A 236 -10.29 23.10 8.02
N ALA A 237 -9.81 23.18 6.76
CA ALA A 237 -10.66 23.48 5.61
C ALA A 237 -11.76 22.42 5.38
N ASP A 238 -11.46 21.14 5.68
CA ASP A 238 -12.40 20.02 5.61
C ASP A 238 -13.33 19.95 6.86
N GLY A 239 -13.21 20.90 7.81
CA GLY A 239 -14.04 21.03 9.00
C GLY A 239 -13.69 20.10 10.16
N PHE A 240 -12.44 19.61 10.22
CA PHE A 240 -11.93 18.79 11.32
C PHE A 240 -11.13 19.61 12.32
N ARG A 241 -11.06 19.15 13.57
CA ARG A 241 -10.19 19.71 14.59
C ARG A 241 -8.73 19.33 14.32
N VAL A 242 -7.82 20.19 14.72
CA VAL A 242 -6.38 19.99 14.62
C VAL A 242 -5.79 20.03 16.02
N ALA A 243 -4.91 19.06 16.32
CA ALA A 243 -4.15 19.07 17.55
C ALA A 243 -3.09 20.18 17.52
N GLU A 244 -2.86 20.81 18.64
CA GLU A 244 -1.82 21.85 18.79
C GLU A 244 -0.44 21.22 18.94
N THR A 245 -0.37 20.08 19.63
CA THR A 245 0.88 19.36 19.93
C THR A 245 0.77 17.86 19.64
N LYS A 246 1.93 17.20 19.56
CA LYS A 246 2.01 15.75 19.44
C LYS A 246 1.42 15.06 20.69
N GLU A 247 1.66 15.60 21.85
CA GLU A 247 1.15 15.09 23.11
C GLU A 247 -0.39 15.08 23.16
N GLU A 248 -1.00 16.12 22.58
CA GLU A 248 -2.45 16.25 22.53
C GLU A 248 -3.09 15.12 21.74
N ILE A 249 -2.59 14.81 20.54
CA ILE A 249 -3.20 13.74 19.74
C ILE A 249 -3.09 12.37 20.40
N PHE A 250 -1.97 12.08 21.11
CA PHE A 250 -1.83 10.83 21.85
C PHE A 250 -2.76 10.76 23.07
N SER A 251 -2.84 11.84 23.85
CA SER A 251 -3.63 11.84 25.12
C SER A 251 -5.13 11.91 24.89
N GLN A 252 -5.61 12.60 23.85
CA GLN A 252 -7.03 12.76 23.59
C GLN A 252 -7.65 11.61 22.80
N SER A 253 -6.88 10.90 21.96
CA SER A 253 -7.41 9.88 21.07
C SER A 253 -7.95 8.64 21.82
N ASP A 254 -9.13 8.18 21.44
CA ASP A 254 -9.66 6.85 21.77
C ASP A 254 -9.23 5.82 20.71
N VAL A 255 -9.06 6.28 19.46
CA VAL A 255 -8.45 5.54 18.36
C VAL A 255 -7.44 6.48 17.71
N LEU A 256 -6.18 6.06 17.58
CA LEU A 256 -5.13 6.79 16.87
C LEU A 256 -4.66 5.99 15.66
N CYS A 257 -4.79 6.55 14.46
CA CYS A 257 -4.34 5.93 13.21
C CYS A 257 -3.11 6.67 12.65
N LEU A 258 -2.05 5.90 12.33
CA LEU A 258 -0.84 6.41 11.73
C LEU A 258 -0.91 6.30 10.20
N HIS A 259 -0.80 7.44 9.50
CA HIS A 259 -0.83 7.53 8.03
C HIS A 259 0.35 8.35 7.50
N LEU A 260 1.53 8.11 8.07
CA LEU A 260 2.77 8.77 7.71
C LEU A 260 3.54 7.96 6.65
N ARG A 261 4.27 8.68 5.78
CA ARG A 261 5.27 8.04 4.92
C ARG A 261 6.56 7.86 5.73
N LEU A 262 7.17 6.69 5.62
CA LEU A 262 8.47 6.42 6.21
C LEU A 262 9.58 7.16 5.42
N ASN A 263 10.38 7.93 6.13
CA ASN A 263 11.62 8.54 5.69
C ASN A 263 12.51 8.77 6.93
N ASP A 264 13.67 9.40 6.77
CA ASP A 264 14.60 9.61 7.87
C ASP A 264 14.00 10.48 8.99
N ASP A 265 13.16 11.47 8.66
CA ASP A 265 12.51 12.36 9.64
C ASP A 265 11.37 11.66 10.41
N THR A 266 10.80 10.60 9.84
CA THR A 266 9.64 9.91 10.43
C THR A 266 9.97 8.54 11.03
N ARG A 267 11.20 8.08 10.84
CA ARG A 267 11.69 6.84 11.47
C ARG A 267 11.77 7.01 12.98
N GLY A 268 11.10 6.13 13.74
CA GLY A 268 11.04 6.18 15.19
C GLY A 268 10.37 7.44 15.76
N ILE A 269 9.53 8.11 14.95
CA ILE A 269 8.87 9.36 15.37
C ILE A 269 7.85 9.13 16.50
N VAL A 270 7.32 7.91 16.63
CA VAL A 270 6.47 7.46 17.75
C VAL A 270 7.35 6.76 18.76
N GLN A 271 7.50 7.35 19.93
CA GLN A 271 8.33 6.86 21.01
C GLN A 271 7.49 6.17 22.11
N LEU A 272 8.11 5.38 22.96
CA LEU A 272 7.46 4.74 24.08
C LEU A 272 6.74 5.76 24.99
N GLU A 273 7.33 6.95 25.16
CA GLU A 273 6.74 8.01 25.97
C GLU A 273 5.42 8.51 25.37
N ASP A 274 5.34 8.67 24.04
CA ASP A 274 4.12 9.05 23.33
C ASP A 274 3.00 8.02 23.55
N LEU A 275 3.33 6.74 23.37
CA LEU A 275 2.41 5.64 23.60
C LEU A 275 1.90 5.59 25.05
N SER A 276 2.76 5.88 26.01
CA SER A 276 2.42 5.91 27.44
C SER A 276 1.42 7.02 27.81
N ARG A 277 1.29 8.06 26.97
CA ARG A 277 0.28 9.13 27.12
C ARG A 277 -1.11 8.70 26.70
N MET A 278 -1.23 7.64 25.89
CA MET A 278 -2.52 7.16 25.44
C MET A 278 -3.38 6.62 26.60
N LYS A 279 -4.70 6.65 26.41
CA LYS A 279 -5.64 6.06 27.37
C LYS A 279 -5.45 4.55 27.45
N ALA A 280 -5.67 3.97 28.65
CA ALA A 280 -5.66 2.51 28.81
C ALA A 280 -6.77 1.79 28.01
N THR A 281 -7.77 2.52 27.53
CA THR A 281 -8.84 2.02 26.65
C THR A 281 -8.63 2.34 25.19
N ALA A 282 -7.55 3.05 24.86
CA ALA A 282 -7.29 3.49 23.49
C ALA A 282 -6.75 2.38 22.61
N LEU A 283 -6.99 2.54 21.30
CA LEU A 283 -6.50 1.70 20.22
C LEU A 283 -5.48 2.49 19.37
N LEU A 284 -4.29 1.95 19.19
CA LEU A 284 -3.35 2.41 18.17
C LEU A 284 -3.50 1.55 16.91
N VAL A 285 -3.60 2.19 15.73
CA VAL A 285 -3.64 1.49 14.44
C VAL A 285 -2.47 1.92 13.57
N ASN A 286 -1.67 0.95 13.11
CA ASN A 286 -0.57 1.20 12.19
C ASN A 286 -0.69 0.31 10.94
N THR A 287 -1.18 0.89 9.85
CA THR A 287 -1.24 0.29 8.52
C THR A 287 -0.26 0.98 7.54
N SER A 288 0.71 1.71 8.09
CA SER A 288 1.68 2.46 7.30
C SER A 288 3.02 1.74 7.22
N ARG A 289 3.90 1.90 8.23
CA ARG A 289 5.20 1.22 8.35
C ARG A 289 5.51 0.98 9.82
N ALA A 290 6.09 -0.18 10.13
CA ALA A 290 6.46 -0.54 11.49
C ALA A 290 7.48 0.43 12.08
N GLU A 291 8.46 0.82 11.27
CA GLU A 291 9.58 1.68 11.66
C GLU A 291 9.19 3.15 11.96
N LEU A 292 7.93 3.52 11.82
CA LEU A 292 7.42 4.78 12.37
C LEU A 292 7.44 4.78 13.90
N ILE A 293 7.39 3.59 14.50
CA ILE A 293 7.44 3.39 15.94
C ILE A 293 8.88 2.98 16.30
N GLU A 294 9.39 3.53 17.38
CA GLU A 294 10.69 3.16 17.93
C GLU A 294 10.74 1.64 18.19
N PRO A 295 11.88 0.97 17.91
CA PRO A 295 12.01 -0.47 18.15
C PRO A 295 11.56 -0.87 19.56
N ASP A 296 10.82 -1.96 19.67
CA ASP A 296 10.27 -2.51 20.91
C ASP A 296 9.28 -1.63 21.69
N ALA A 297 9.12 -0.35 21.32
CA ALA A 297 8.27 0.60 22.05
C ALA A 297 6.80 0.15 22.10
N LEU A 298 6.25 -0.36 21.00
CA LEU A 298 4.86 -0.82 20.96
C LEU A 298 4.66 -2.05 21.86
N ILE A 299 5.58 -3.00 21.85
CA ILE A 299 5.52 -4.19 22.69
C ILE A 299 5.57 -3.80 24.18
N ALA A 300 6.51 -2.91 24.53
CA ALA A 300 6.65 -2.40 25.90
C ALA A 300 5.40 -1.64 26.36
N ALA A 301 4.82 -0.81 25.50
CA ALA A 301 3.62 -0.03 25.77
C ALA A 301 2.39 -0.93 26.00
N LEU A 302 2.17 -1.90 25.12
CA LEU A 302 1.06 -2.85 25.23
C LEU A 302 1.15 -3.72 26.50
N ASN A 303 2.35 -4.14 26.88
CA ASN A 303 2.59 -4.86 28.13
C ASN A 303 2.31 -4.00 29.37
N ARG A 304 2.49 -2.65 29.26
CA ARG A 304 2.14 -1.68 30.30
C ARG A 304 0.65 -1.29 30.27
N GLY A 305 -0.11 -1.74 29.25
CA GLY A 305 -1.52 -1.44 29.08
C GLY A 305 -1.84 -0.01 28.62
N LYS A 306 -0.88 0.70 28.04
CA LYS A 306 -1.08 2.03 27.43
C LYS A 306 -0.28 2.17 26.13
N PRO A 307 -0.97 2.16 24.94
CA PRO A 307 -2.41 1.98 24.75
C PRO A 307 -2.88 0.61 25.22
N GLY A 308 -4.18 0.49 25.53
CA GLY A 308 -4.76 -0.79 25.91
C GLY A 308 -4.82 -1.80 24.77
N MET A 309 -4.86 -1.33 23.50
CA MET A 309 -4.95 -2.17 22.32
C MET A 309 -4.11 -1.60 21.17
N ALA A 310 -3.69 -2.49 20.27
CA ALA A 310 -3.15 -2.11 18.98
C ALA A 310 -3.69 -2.99 17.84
N ALA A 311 -3.65 -2.46 16.62
CA ALA A 311 -3.86 -3.20 15.39
C ALA A 311 -2.79 -2.80 14.38
N VAL A 312 -2.04 -3.78 13.88
CA VAL A 312 -0.92 -3.54 12.98
C VAL A 312 -1.02 -4.42 11.73
N ASP A 313 -0.72 -3.83 10.59
CA ASP A 313 -0.65 -4.53 9.29
C ASP A 313 0.79 -4.60 8.78
N VAL A 314 1.76 -4.08 9.53
CA VAL A 314 3.15 -3.91 9.10
C VAL A 314 4.14 -4.32 10.19
N PHE A 315 5.31 -4.84 9.78
CA PHE A 315 6.33 -5.36 10.69
C PHE A 315 7.73 -4.96 10.20
N GLU A 316 8.70 -4.90 11.12
CA GLU A 316 10.10 -4.52 10.82
C GLU A 316 10.77 -5.52 9.87
N ALA A 317 10.39 -6.79 9.96
CA ALA A 317 10.83 -7.85 9.07
C ALA A 317 9.64 -8.63 8.52
N GLU A 318 9.48 -8.60 7.22
CA GLU A 318 8.38 -9.28 6.50
C GLU A 318 8.92 -10.32 5.50
N PRO A 319 8.31 -11.52 5.42
CA PRO A 319 7.24 -12.07 6.27
C PRO A 319 7.64 -12.19 7.73
N ILE A 320 6.69 -11.88 8.64
CA ILE A 320 6.88 -11.97 10.08
C ILE A 320 7.13 -13.42 10.51
N LEU A 321 8.02 -13.61 11.48
CA LEU A 321 8.26 -14.93 12.06
C LEU A 321 7.18 -15.27 13.11
N GLN A 322 6.79 -16.55 13.16
CA GLN A 322 5.75 -17.06 14.08
C GLN A 322 6.04 -16.77 15.57
N GLY A 323 7.32 -16.60 15.91
CA GLY A 323 7.75 -16.27 17.29
C GLY A 323 7.65 -14.80 17.66
N HIS A 324 7.23 -13.90 16.78
CA HIS A 324 7.20 -12.46 17.02
C HIS A 324 6.32 -12.10 18.22
N ALA A 325 6.80 -11.17 19.08
CA ALA A 325 6.15 -10.85 20.34
C ALA A 325 4.72 -10.30 20.16
N LEU A 326 4.46 -9.45 19.16
CA LEU A 326 3.12 -8.92 18.90
C LEU A 326 2.08 -10.00 18.61
N LEU A 327 2.48 -11.13 17.99
CA LEU A 327 1.56 -12.24 17.72
C LEU A 327 1.11 -12.99 18.98
N ARG A 328 1.80 -12.78 20.10
CA ARG A 328 1.50 -13.41 21.40
C ARG A 328 0.65 -12.53 22.31
N LEU A 329 0.45 -11.26 21.94
CA LEU A 329 -0.32 -10.31 22.74
C LEU A 329 -1.81 -10.39 22.39
N GLU A 330 -2.64 -10.67 23.38
CA GLU A 330 -4.12 -10.72 23.22
C GLU A 330 -4.72 -9.36 22.87
N ASN A 331 -4.03 -8.27 23.24
CA ASN A 331 -4.43 -6.89 22.99
C ASN A 331 -3.82 -6.32 21.69
N CYS A 332 -3.26 -7.17 20.80
CA CYS A 332 -2.77 -6.77 19.49
C CYS A 332 -3.43 -7.60 18.40
N ILE A 333 -4.04 -6.93 17.42
CA ILE A 333 -4.49 -7.57 16.17
C ILE A 333 -3.40 -7.37 15.13
N CYS A 334 -2.94 -8.47 14.51
CA CYS A 334 -1.92 -8.46 13.48
C CYS A 334 -2.48 -9.00 12.18
N THR A 335 -2.29 -8.27 11.08
CA THR A 335 -2.58 -8.72 9.72
C THR A 335 -1.30 -8.72 8.87
N PRO A 336 -1.14 -9.63 7.89
CA PRO A 336 0.13 -9.84 7.21
C PRO A 336 0.34 -8.89 6.01
N HIS A 337 0.35 -7.59 6.25
CA HIS A 337 0.59 -6.51 5.30
C HIS A 337 -0.34 -6.62 4.07
N ILE A 338 -1.65 -6.63 4.34
CA ILE A 338 -2.69 -6.84 3.34
C ILE A 338 -3.46 -5.57 2.95
N GLY A 339 -2.99 -4.39 3.35
CA GLY A 339 -3.68 -3.12 3.08
C GLY A 339 -3.96 -2.83 1.59
N TYR A 340 -3.24 -3.50 0.69
CA TYR A 340 -3.43 -3.38 -0.77
C TYR A 340 -3.83 -4.71 -1.42
N VAL A 341 -4.02 -5.77 -0.63
CA VAL A 341 -4.30 -7.12 -1.12
C VAL A 341 -5.80 -7.29 -1.26
N GLU A 342 -6.32 -6.77 -2.37
CA GLU A 342 -7.71 -6.92 -2.79
C GLU A 342 -7.80 -6.84 -4.33
N GLN A 343 -8.92 -7.27 -4.90
CA GLN A 343 -9.04 -7.54 -6.32
C GLN A 343 -8.83 -6.29 -7.19
N ASP A 344 -9.52 -5.19 -6.89
CA ASP A 344 -9.47 -3.96 -7.72
C ASP A 344 -8.10 -3.30 -7.67
N SER A 345 -7.44 -3.30 -6.50
CA SER A 345 -6.06 -2.85 -6.37
C SER A 345 -5.10 -3.73 -7.15
N TYR A 346 -5.28 -5.04 -7.12
CA TYR A 346 -4.43 -5.96 -7.89
C TYR A 346 -4.61 -5.75 -9.38
N GLU A 347 -5.85 -5.66 -9.88
CA GLU A 347 -6.10 -5.33 -11.29
C GLU A 347 -5.45 -4.00 -11.71
N ALA A 348 -5.59 -2.95 -10.89
CA ALA A 348 -5.00 -1.65 -11.18
C ALA A 348 -3.46 -1.69 -11.12
N TYR A 349 -2.88 -2.31 -10.09
CA TYR A 349 -1.42 -2.39 -9.90
C TYR A 349 -0.74 -3.23 -10.97
N PHE A 350 -1.26 -4.42 -11.22
CA PHE A 350 -0.69 -5.31 -12.24
C PHE A 350 -1.02 -4.84 -13.63
N GLY A 351 -2.20 -4.28 -13.87
CA GLY A 351 -2.55 -3.67 -15.15
C GLY A 351 -1.56 -2.60 -15.57
N ALA A 352 -1.25 -1.66 -14.67
CA ALA A 352 -0.24 -0.62 -14.92
C ALA A 352 1.19 -1.20 -15.07
N ALA A 353 1.54 -2.22 -14.26
CA ALA A 353 2.84 -2.87 -14.37
C ALA A 353 3.01 -3.59 -15.71
N PHE A 354 1.98 -4.28 -16.18
CA PHE A 354 2.00 -4.98 -17.46
C PHE A 354 2.01 -4.02 -18.66
N ASP A 355 1.32 -2.88 -18.56
CA ASP A 355 1.43 -1.81 -19.58
C ASP A 355 2.86 -1.27 -19.66
N ASN A 356 3.54 -1.05 -18.54
CA ASN A 356 4.95 -0.64 -18.52
C ASN A 356 5.85 -1.68 -19.18
N ILE A 357 5.60 -2.98 -18.99
CA ILE A 357 6.33 -4.07 -19.62
C ILE A 357 6.13 -4.06 -21.14
N VAL A 358 4.88 -4.02 -21.58
CA VAL A 358 4.53 -4.02 -23.01
C VAL A 358 5.14 -2.80 -23.71
N ASN A 359 4.99 -1.61 -23.12
CA ASN A 359 5.58 -0.38 -23.64
C ASN A 359 7.11 -0.45 -23.75
N PHE A 360 7.78 -1.02 -22.73
CA PHE A 360 9.22 -1.21 -22.75
C PHE A 360 9.66 -2.16 -23.87
N ILE A 361 8.97 -3.28 -24.06
CA ILE A 361 9.26 -4.26 -25.13
C ILE A 361 9.04 -3.64 -26.51
N GLN A 362 8.03 -2.79 -26.65
CA GLN A 362 7.71 -2.07 -27.90
C GLN A 362 8.64 -0.87 -28.18
N GLY A 363 9.60 -0.58 -27.29
CA GLY A 363 10.52 0.55 -27.45
C GLY A 363 9.98 1.92 -27.08
N THR A 364 8.82 1.96 -26.40
CA THR A 364 8.17 3.18 -25.89
C THR A 364 8.05 3.16 -24.37
N PRO A 365 9.17 3.06 -23.61
CA PRO A 365 9.14 2.88 -22.17
C PRO A 365 8.39 4.00 -21.45
N SER A 366 7.54 3.66 -20.51
CA SER A 366 6.71 4.58 -19.74
C SER A 366 6.97 4.46 -18.24
N ASN A 367 6.70 5.55 -17.51
CA ASN A 367 6.80 5.62 -16.05
C ASN A 367 8.19 5.24 -15.48
N ILE A 368 9.26 5.47 -16.27
CA ILE A 368 10.64 5.18 -15.87
C ILE A 368 11.13 6.25 -14.89
N VAL A 369 11.57 5.83 -13.70
CA VAL A 369 12.08 6.74 -12.65
C VAL A 369 13.56 7.05 -12.79
N ASN A 370 14.30 6.24 -13.58
CA ASN A 370 15.73 6.41 -13.84
C ASN A 370 16.05 6.43 -15.35
N PRO A 371 15.60 7.45 -16.09
CA PRO A 371 15.70 7.50 -17.55
C PRO A 371 17.15 7.41 -18.08
N GLY A 372 18.14 7.78 -17.26
CA GLY A 372 19.55 7.61 -17.61
C GLY A 372 19.95 6.16 -17.89
N ALA A 373 19.25 5.18 -17.33
CA ALA A 373 19.51 3.77 -17.59
C ALA A 373 19.29 3.39 -19.06
N LEU A 374 18.36 4.05 -19.74
CA LEU A 374 18.04 3.79 -21.15
C LEU A 374 19.17 4.23 -22.12
N GLN A 375 20.12 5.02 -21.63
CA GLN A 375 21.26 5.53 -22.42
C GLN A 375 22.52 4.69 -22.25
N VAL A 376 22.53 3.77 -21.29
CA VAL A 376 23.67 2.90 -21.00
C VAL A 376 23.75 1.80 -22.06
N ARG A 377 24.86 1.77 -22.83
CA ARG A 377 25.13 0.68 -23.77
C ARG A 377 25.54 -0.58 -22.98
N ARG A 378 24.86 -1.68 -23.23
CA ARG A 378 25.14 -3.00 -22.67
C ARG A 378 25.83 -3.90 -23.68
#